data_19a6524c0c467c3fd5c75c6108cc01fa
#
_entry.id   19a6524c0c467c3fd5c75c6108cc01fa
#
_cell.length_a   1.000
_cell.length_b   1.000
_cell.length_c   1.000
_cell.angle_alpha   90.00
_cell.angle_beta   90.00
_cell.angle_gamma   90.00
#
_symmetry.space_group_name_H-M   'P 1'
#
loop_
_entity.id
_entity.type
_entity.pdbx_description
1 polymer ?
#
loop_
_entity_poly.entity_id
_entity_poly.type
_entity_poly.pdbx_seq_one_letter_code
_entity_poly.pdbx_strand_id
1 'polypeptide(L)'
;MENKSGIPKIIHQIWIGDKSIPSHCVSFSNDRRRLHPNWEYKLWTHDEIFNHQYKDDPFLQSYIKDPELYKWAFISDRIRLLLLRDFGGVYCDMDAKPIRPFDIILNKLSSQHTFFAGMKPSQDNNTLIDCTVYGAVKGSRVIEDCLSCYESLTWAHGCKTFNNKIIQNMDSDIALFGYEYFYNNHINDKTIVLHDVEATRLFSWVDDVNLRKEW
;
A
#
# COMPACT_ATOMS: atom_id res chain seq x y z
N MET A 1 -4.94 -24.83 -0.59
CA MET A 1 -5.29 -24.55 0.82
C MET A 1 -6.30 -23.42 0.83
N GLU A 2 -7.26 -23.46 1.73
CA GLU A 2 -8.33 -22.49 1.82
C GLU A 2 -7.84 -21.24 2.58
N ASN A 3 -8.16 -20.05 2.07
CA ASN A 3 -7.85 -18.78 2.74
C ASN A 3 -8.67 -18.69 4.04
N LYS A 4 -8.02 -18.78 5.19
CA LYS A 4 -8.65 -18.72 6.51
C LYS A 4 -8.72 -17.33 7.12
N SER A 5 -7.98 -16.36 6.56
CA SER A 5 -7.83 -15.01 7.17
C SER A 5 -9.08 -14.13 7.02
N GLY A 6 -10.01 -14.47 6.14
CA GLY A 6 -11.13 -13.59 5.82
C GLY A 6 -10.77 -12.36 4.97
N ILE A 7 -9.48 -12.16 4.64
CA ILE A 7 -9.05 -11.08 3.74
C ILE A 7 -9.51 -11.42 2.32
N PRO A 8 -10.29 -10.54 1.67
CA PRO A 8 -10.78 -10.80 0.32
C PRO A 8 -9.65 -10.93 -0.71
N LYS A 9 -9.87 -11.78 -1.71
CA LYS A 9 -8.94 -11.92 -2.85
C LYS A 9 -9.17 -10.80 -3.86
N ILE A 10 -8.86 -9.58 -3.45
CA ILE A 10 -8.94 -8.36 -4.26
C ILE A 10 -7.58 -7.67 -4.18
N ILE A 11 -7.02 -7.29 -5.33
CA ILE A 11 -5.79 -6.49 -5.41
C ILE A 11 -6.17 -5.07 -5.81
N HIS A 12 -5.73 -4.10 -5.00
CA HIS A 12 -5.89 -2.68 -5.28
C HIS A 12 -4.56 -2.07 -5.66
N GLN A 13 -4.54 -1.38 -6.79
CA GLN A 13 -3.44 -0.50 -7.23
C GLN A 13 -4.01 0.88 -7.52
N ILE A 14 -3.22 1.92 -7.31
CA ILE A 14 -3.64 3.32 -7.49
C ILE A 14 -2.72 3.98 -8.49
N TRP A 15 -3.31 4.70 -9.44
CA TRP A 15 -2.59 5.63 -10.30
C TRP A 15 -3.41 6.90 -10.48
N ILE A 16 -3.00 7.97 -9.82
CA ILE A 16 -3.68 9.25 -9.82
C ILE A 16 -2.76 10.37 -10.32
N GLY A 17 -3.35 11.44 -10.79
CA GLY A 17 -2.66 12.53 -11.45
C GLY A 17 -2.82 12.48 -12.96
N ASP A 18 -2.09 13.36 -13.65
CA ASP A 18 -2.17 13.61 -15.08
C ASP A 18 -1.10 12.85 -15.91
N LYS A 19 -0.11 12.27 -15.22
CA LYS A 19 0.96 11.52 -15.90
C LYS A 19 0.48 10.12 -16.30
N SER A 20 0.91 9.65 -17.47
CA SER A 20 0.67 8.29 -17.90
C SER A 20 1.39 7.26 -17.02
N ILE A 21 0.81 6.07 -16.88
CA ILE A 21 1.45 4.97 -16.14
C ILE A 21 2.74 4.57 -16.86
N PRO A 22 3.90 4.53 -16.16
CA PRO A 22 5.15 4.06 -16.75
C PRO A 22 5.05 2.63 -17.28
N SER A 23 5.72 2.33 -18.38
CA SER A 23 5.63 1.03 -19.06
C SER A 23 6.00 -0.16 -18.18
N HIS A 24 7.00 0.00 -17.29
CA HIS A 24 7.36 -1.06 -16.33
C HIS A 24 6.24 -1.32 -15.31
N CYS A 25 5.53 -0.27 -14.82
CA CYS A 25 4.38 -0.43 -13.93
C CYS A 25 3.21 -1.14 -14.63
N VAL A 26 2.98 -0.85 -15.91
CA VAL A 26 1.99 -1.57 -16.73
C VAL A 26 2.38 -3.05 -16.85
N SER A 27 3.67 -3.35 -17.09
CA SER A 27 4.18 -4.72 -17.15
C SER A 27 3.96 -5.45 -15.81
N PHE A 28 4.31 -4.81 -14.69
CA PHE A 28 4.13 -5.39 -13.35
C PHE A 28 2.66 -5.66 -13.02
N SER A 29 1.77 -4.78 -13.43
CA SER A 29 0.32 -4.97 -13.27
C SER A 29 -0.19 -6.16 -14.07
N ASN A 30 0.29 -6.36 -15.30
CA ASN A 30 -0.06 -7.51 -16.13
C ASN A 30 0.49 -8.82 -15.53
N ASP A 31 1.73 -8.82 -15.04
CA ASP A 31 2.34 -9.96 -14.36
C ASP A 31 1.57 -10.32 -13.08
N ARG A 32 1.13 -9.30 -12.34
CA ARG A 32 0.33 -9.48 -11.13
C ARG A 32 -1.00 -10.17 -11.43
N ARG A 33 -1.71 -9.73 -12.47
CA ARG A 33 -2.95 -10.40 -12.91
C ARG A 33 -2.72 -11.86 -13.31
N ARG A 34 -1.61 -12.15 -14.01
CA ARG A 34 -1.26 -13.53 -14.40
C ARG A 34 -0.97 -14.43 -13.20
N LEU A 35 -0.33 -13.90 -12.16
CA LEU A 35 -0.03 -14.63 -10.93
C LEU A 35 -1.27 -14.85 -10.05
N HIS A 36 -2.35 -14.07 -10.27
CA HIS A 36 -3.56 -14.08 -9.43
C HIS A 36 -4.82 -14.32 -10.28
N PRO A 37 -4.94 -15.44 -11.04
CA PRO A 37 -6.03 -15.63 -12.00
C PRO A 37 -7.43 -15.72 -11.34
N ASN A 38 -7.49 -16.03 -10.04
CA ASN A 38 -8.71 -16.16 -9.26
C ASN A 38 -8.94 -14.98 -8.29
N TRP A 39 -8.25 -13.86 -8.51
CA TRP A 39 -8.39 -12.65 -7.72
C TRP A 39 -9.07 -11.57 -8.55
N GLU A 40 -9.88 -10.75 -7.91
CA GLU A 40 -10.31 -9.49 -8.48
C GLU A 40 -9.12 -8.52 -8.50
N TYR A 41 -8.95 -7.81 -9.60
CA TYR A 41 -7.91 -6.78 -9.74
C TYR A 41 -8.56 -5.45 -10.05
N LYS A 42 -8.25 -4.43 -9.23
CA LYS A 42 -8.74 -3.07 -9.37
C LYS A 42 -7.57 -2.09 -9.53
N LEU A 43 -7.54 -1.40 -10.65
CA LEU A 43 -6.69 -0.23 -10.83
C LEU A 43 -7.58 1.01 -10.62
N TRP A 44 -7.28 1.77 -9.59
CA TRP A 44 -8.00 2.98 -9.23
C TRP A 44 -7.35 4.18 -9.89
N THR A 45 -8.05 4.78 -10.83
CA THR A 45 -7.60 5.96 -11.57
C THR A 45 -8.05 7.24 -10.89
N HIS A 46 -7.53 8.38 -11.37
CA HIS A 46 -7.95 9.70 -10.91
C HIS A 46 -9.48 9.87 -10.98
N ASP A 47 -10.07 9.53 -12.12
CA ASP A 47 -11.50 9.66 -12.35
C ASP A 47 -12.33 8.80 -11.40
N GLU A 48 -11.97 7.53 -11.23
CA GLU A 48 -12.68 6.59 -10.34
C GLU A 48 -12.65 7.04 -8.88
N ILE A 49 -11.54 7.64 -8.44
CA ILE A 49 -11.38 8.12 -7.06
C ILE A 49 -12.14 9.43 -6.85
N PHE A 50 -11.85 10.45 -7.65
CA PHE A 50 -12.27 11.81 -7.36
C PHE A 50 -13.65 12.18 -7.93
N ASN A 51 -14.08 11.51 -8.98
CA ASN A 51 -15.39 11.79 -9.59
C ASN A 51 -16.44 10.74 -9.24
N HIS A 52 -16.03 9.61 -8.64
CA HIS A 52 -16.96 8.53 -8.28
C HIS A 52 -16.83 8.10 -6.82
N GLN A 53 -15.84 7.28 -6.48
CA GLN A 53 -15.80 6.54 -5.20
C GLN A 53 -15.67 7.45 -3.98
N TYR A 54 -14.79 8.45 -4.02
CA TYR A 54 -14.47 9.34 -2.88
C TYR A 54 -14.64 10.82 -3.21
N LYS A 55 -15.51 11.13 -4.15
CA LYS A 55 -15.81 12.51 -4.59
C LYS A 55 -16.19 13.44 -3.45
N ASP A 56 -16.82 12.93 -2.41
CA ASP A 56 -17.32 13.70 -1.27
C ASP A 56 -16.41 13.60 -0.03
N ASP A 57 -15.23 12.92 -0.11
CA ASP A 57 -14.28 12.88 1.00
C ASP A 57 -13.69 14.28 1.24
N PRO A 58 -13.93 14.92 2.41
CA PRO A 58 -13.55 16.32 2.64
C PRO A 58 -12.03 16.53 2.60
N PHE A 59 -11.27 15.52 3.03
CA PHE A 59 -9.82 15.56 3.04
C PHE A 59 -9.28 15.56 1.61
N LEU A 60 -9.74 14.63 0.77
CA LEU A 60 -9.33 14.58 -0.63
C LEU A 60 -9.72 15.84 -1.37
N GLN A 61 -10.90 16.39 -1.10
CA GLN A 61 -11.36 17.65 -1.71
C GLN A 61 -10.52 18.87 -1.28
N SER A 62 -10.01 18.89 -0.04
CA SER A 62 -9.13 19.98 0.40
C SER A 62 -7.78 19.95 -0.32
N TYR A 63 -7.24 18.77 -0.58
CA TYR A 63 -5.97 18.58 -1.30
C TYR A 63 -6.05 18.97 -2.77
N ILE A 64 -7.15 18.68 -3.45
CA ILE A 64 -7.34 19.06 -4.85
C ILE A 64 -7.37 20.57 -5.02
N LYS A 65 -7.87 21.30 -4.02
CA LYS A 65 -8.01 22.76 -4.05
C LYS A 65 -6.73 23.51 -3.77
N ASP A 66 -5.73 22.87 -3.19
CA ASP A 66 -4.43 23.47 -2.87
C ASP A 66 -3.30 22.77 -3.61
N PRO A 67 -2.90 23.27 -4.79
CA PRO A 67 -1.86 22.66 -5.61
C PRO A 67 -0.47 22.72 -4.99
N GLU A 68 -0.21 23.55 -3.98
CA GLU A 68 1.08 23.62 -3.29
C GLU A 68 1.23 22.55 -2.20
N LEU A 69 0.13 22.12 -1.59
CA LEU A 69 0.10 21.00 -0.64
C LEU A 69 0.08 19.63 -1.33
N TYR A 70 0.06 19.64 -2.61
CA TYR A 70 -0.31 18.60 -3.51
C TYR A 70 0.82 17.61 -3.78
N LYS A 71 0.72 16.47 -3.18
CA LYS A 71 1.60 15.34 -3.47
C LYS A 71 0.73 14.11 -3.67
N TRP A 72 0.66 13.62 -4.90
CA TRP A 72 -0.11 12.43 -5.24
C TRP A 72 0.22 11.22 -4.34
N ALA A 73 1.49 11.12 -3.86
CA ALA A 73 1.90 10.12 -2.91
C ALA A 73 1.11 10.18 -1.61
N PHE A 74 1.03 11.34 -1.03
CA PHE A 74 0.33 11.52 0.23
C PHE A 74 -1.17 11.25 0.11
N ILE A 75 -1.76 11.67 -1.01
CA ILE A 75 -3.15 11.37 -1.33
C ILE A 75 -3.35 9.86 -1.51
N SER A 76 -2.42 9.18 -2.20
CA SER A 76 -2.45 7.73 -2.38
C SER A 76 -2.34 7.00 -1.05
N ASP A 77 -1.53 7.50 -0.10
CA ASP A 77 -1.40 6.90 1.24
C ASP A 77 -2.73 6.88 2.00
N ARG A 78 -3.56 7.92 1.84
CA ARG A 78 -4.92 7.91 2.41
C ARG A 78 -5.88 7.04 1.60
N ILE A 79 -5.86 7.14 0.28
CA ILE A 79 -6.77 6.37 -0.58
C ILE A 79 -6.60 4.87 -0.36
N ARG A 80 -5.38 4.36 -0.26
CA ARG A 80 -5.14 2.93 -0.03
C ARG A 80 -5.79 2.43 1.27
N LEU A 81 -5.83 3.26 2.32
CA LEU A 81 -6.51 2.93 3.57
C LEU A 81 -8.04 2.95 3.39
N LEU A 82 -8.58 3.95 2.71
CA LEU A 82 -10.01 4.02 2.39
C LEU A 82 -10.47 2.79 1.60
N LEU A 83 -9.69 2.37 0.60
CA LEU A 83 -9.99 1.19 -0.20
C LEU A 83 -10.01 -0.09 0.65
N LEU A 84 -9.04 -0.27 1.52
CA LEU A 84 -9.01 -1.44 2.41
C LEU A 84 -10.10 -1.40 3.48
N ARG A 85 -10.47 -0.22 3.97
CA ARG A 85 -11.63 -0.06 4.85
C ARG A 85 -12.91 -0.55 4.18
N ASP A 86 -13.14 -0.10 2.95
CA ASP A 86 -14.43 -0.26 2.26
C ASP A 86 -14.57 -1.62 1.56
N PHE A 87 -13.47 -2.18 1.08
CA PHE A 87 -13.46 -3.40 0.28
C PHE A 87 -12.70 -4.55 0.94
N GLY A 88 -11.76 -4.27 1.84
CA GLY A 88 -10.74 -5.24 2.25
C GLY A 88 -9.80 -5.58 1.09
N GLY A 89 -9.04 -6.68 1.22
CA GLY A 89 -8.14 -7.13 0.16
C GLY A 89 -6.69 -6.77 0.40
N VAL A 90 -5.91 -6.67 -0.67
CA VAL A 90 -4.48 -6.39 -0.65
C VAL A 90 -4.19 -5.16 -1.48
N TYR A 91 -3.61 -4.15 -0.86
CA TYR A 91 -3.01 -3.02 -1.57
C TYR A 91 -1.57 -3.34 -1.95
N CYS A 92 -1.15 -2.90 -3.12
CA CYS A 92 0.22 -3.02 -3.58
C CYS A 92 0.61 -1.85 -4.50
N ASP A 93 1.73 -1.20 -4.23
CA ASP A 93 2.25 -0.12 -5.07
C ASP A 93 2.45 -0.59 -6.52
N MET A 94 2.32 0.35 -7.48
CA MET A 94 2.42 0.06 -8.91
C MET A 94 3.84 -0.37 -9.32
N ASP A 95 4.86 0.17 -8.67
CA ASP A 95 6.29 -0.08 -8.91
C ASP A 95 6.84 -1.31 -8.17
N ALA A 96 6.02 -1.97 -7.37
CA ALA A 96 6.37 -3.23 -6.73
C ALA A 96 6.27 -4.39 -7.73
N LYS A 97 7.41 -4.94 -8.18
CA LYS A 97 7.49 -6.05 -9.13
C LYS A 97 6.97 -7.34 -8.50
N PRO A 98 5.94 -7.99 -9.07
CA PRO A 98 5.42 -9.25 -8.53
C PRO A 98 6.36 -10.40 -8.85
N ILE A 99 6.64 -11.24 -7.85
CA ILE A 99 7.49 -12.43 -7.97
C ILE A 99 6.67 -13.69 -7.73
N ARG A 100 5.80 -13.69 -6.72
CA ARG A 100 4.94 -14.83 -6.35
C ARG A 100 3.54 -14.36 -5.96
N PRO A 101 2.54 -15.27 -5.98
CA PRO A 101 1.17 -14.90 -5.64
C PRO A 101 1.00 -14.60 -4.14
N PHE A 102 0.14 -13.64 -3.83
CA PHE A 102 -0.27 -13.30 -2.46
C PHE A 102 -0.97 -14.45 -1.72
N ASP A 103 -1.46 -15.47 -2.42
CA ASP A 103 -1.99 -16.68 -1.81
C ASP A 103 -1.00 -17.31 -0.81
N ILE A 104 0.31 -17.20 -1.06
CA ILE A 104 1.36 -17.68 -0.14
C ILE A 104 1.27 -16.96 1.20
N ILE A 105 1.00 -15.66 1.20
CA ILE A 105 0.81 -14.87 2.42
C ILE A 105 -0.51 -15.22 3.08
N LEU A 106 -1.61 -15.20 2.34
CA LEU A 106 -2.93 -15.50 2.91
C LEU A 106 -3.00 -16.89 3.53
N ASN A 107 -2.29 -17.87 2.96
CA ASN A 107 -2.22 -19.23 3.50
C ASN A 107 -1.41 -19.36 4.80
N LYS A 108 -0.62 -18.36 5.17
CA LYS A 108 0.10 -18.28 6.44
C LYS A 108 -0.72 -17.61 7.55
N LEU A 109 -1.82 -16.95 7.18
CA LEU A 109 -2.72 -16.28 8.11
C LEU A 109 -3.75 -17.25 8.67
N SER A 110 -4.20 -16.98 9.90
CA SER A 110 -5.36 -17.65 10.52
C SER A 110 -6.59 -16.74 10.46
N SER A 111 -7.73 -17.27 10.90
CA SER A 111 -8.99 -16.51 11.02
C SER A 111 -8.93 -15.37 12.06
N GLN A 112 -7.91 -15.34 12.89
CA GLN A 112 -7.69 -14.24 13.85
C GLN A 112 -7.07 -13.01 13.19
N HIS A 113 -6.30 -13.19 12.10
CA HIS A 113 -5.59 -12.08 11.48
C HIS A 113 -6.54 -11.24 10.64
N THR A 114 -6.72 -9.98 11.02
CA THR A 114 -7.52 -8.98 10.31
C THR A 114 -6.69 -8.04 9.45
N PHE A 115 -5.36 -8.05 9.65
CA PHE A 115 -4.41 -7.20 8.93
C PHE A 115 -3.06 -7.90 8.78
N PHE A 116 -2.39 -7.63 7.67
CA PHE A 116 -0.97 -7.95 7.52
C PHE A 116 -0.19 -6.82 6.84
N ALA A 117 1.10 -6.72 7.14
CA ALA A 117 2.04 -5.85 6.46
C ALA A 117 3.44 -6.45 6.43
N GLY A 118 4.31 -5.89 5.60
CA GLY A 118 5.73 -6.18 5.60
C GLY A 118 6.50 -5.26 6.56
N MET A 119 7.63 -5.74 7.04
CA MET A 119 8.63 -4.91 7.72
C MET A 119 9.70 -4.52 6.73
N LYS A 120 10.31 -3.36 6.91
CA LYS A 120 11.51 -2.96 6.18
C LYS A 120 12.70 -2.85 7.14
N PRO A 121 13.94 -3.00 6.65
CA PRO A 121 15.13 -2.81 7.46
C PRO A 121 15.18 -1.40 8.04
N SER A 122 15.57 -1.28 9.31
CA SER A 122 15.85 -0.01 9.96
C SER A 122 17.29 0.02 10.45
N GLN A 123 17.95 1.16 10.31
CA GLN A 123 19.31 1.35 10.82
C GLN A 123 19.37 1.36 12.34
N ASP A 124 18.27 1.71 13.02
CA ASP A 124 18.20 1.89 14.47
C ASP A 124 17.60 0.68 15.21
N ASN A 125 17.54 -0.50 14.60
CA ASN A 125 16.85 -1.69 15.14
C ASN A 125 15.36 -1.48 15.48
N ASN A 126 14.76 -0.40 15.03
CA ASN A 126 13.34 -0.16 15.16
C ASN A 126 12.56 -0.95 14.09
N THR A 127 11.41 -1.48 14.46
CA THR A 127 10.51 -2.07 13.47
C THR A 127 9.88 -0.95 12.65
N LEU A 128 10.13 -0.97 11.34
CA LEU A 128 9.46 -0.09 10.38
C LEU A 128 8.51 -0.93 9.53
N ILE A 129 7.26 -0.50 9.46
CA ILE A 129 6.27 -1.13 8.60
C ILE A 129 6.42 -0.57 7.19
N ASP A 130 6.50 -1.46 6.22
CA ASP A 130 6.54 -1.08 4.82
C ASP A 130 5.13 -0.79 4.29
N CYS A 131 4.98 0.36 3.64
CA CYS A 131 3.70 0.79 3.07
C CYS A 131 3.48 0.31 1.63
N THR A 132 4.43 -0.41 1.04
CA THR A 132 4.37 -0.89 -0.34
C THR A 132 3.30 -1.97 -0.53
N VAL A 133 3.17 -2.89 0.44
CA VAL A 133 2.20 -4.00 0.42
C VAL A 133 1.63 -4.20 1.81
N TYR A 134 0.32 -4.17 1.90
CA TYR A 134 -0.40 -4.64 3.08
C TYR A 134 -1.83 -5.05 2.72
N GLY A 135 -2.44 -5.84 3.58
CA GLY A 135 -3.79 -6.32 3.36
C GLY A 135 -4.62 -6.35 4.63
N ALA A 136 -5.94 -6.25 4.45
CA ALA A 136 -6.87 -6.21 5.56
C ALA A 136 -8.21 -6.86 5.20
N VAL A 137 -8.94 -7.29 6.23
CA VAL A 137 -10.37 -7.56 6.10
C VAL A 137 -11.11 -6.23 5.93
N LYS A 138 -12.27 -6.26 5.29
CA LYS A 138 -13.16 -5.09 5.23
C LYS A 138 -13.53 -4.62 6.64
N GLY A 139 -13.43 -3.31 6.90
CA GLY A 139 -13.70 -2.71 8.21
C GLY A 139 -12.69 -3.10 9.30
N SER A 140 -11.44 -3.39 8.92
CA SER A 140 -10.37 -3.67 9.88
C SER A 140 -10.15 -2.50 10.83
N ARG A 141 -10.14 -2.80 12.14
CA ARG A 141 -9.85 -1.82 13.21
C ARG A 141 -8.51 -1.11 12.97
N VAL A 142 -7.50 -1.84 12.55
CA VAL A 142 -6.17 -1.27 12.27
C VAL A 142 -6.23 -0.19 11.19
N ILE A 143 -7.03 -0.42 10.14
CA ILE A 143 -7.22 0.56 9.06
C ILE A 143 -7.98 1.79 9.57
N GLU A 144 -9.03 1.63 10.38
CA GLU A 144 -9.78 2.73 10.98
C GLU A 144 -8.89 3.58 11.90
N ASP A 145 -8.10 2.93 12.75
CA ASP A 145 -7.13 3.58 13.63
C ASP A 145 -6.10 4.40 12.84
N CYS A 146 -5.61 3.86 11.72
CA CYS A 146 -4.69 4.58 10.84
C CYS A 146 -5.37 5.77 10.17
N LEU A 147 -6.59 5.63 9.68
CA LEU A 147 -7.35 6.72 9.06
C LEU A 147 -7.64 7.86 10.03
N SER A 148 -7.96 7.55 11.29
CA SER A 148 -8.24 8.57 12.32
C SER A 148 -7.08 9.54 12.56
N CYS A 149 -5.88 9.17 12.16
CA CYS A 149 -4.67 9.97 12.33
C CYS A 149 -4.32 10.86 11.12
N TYR A 150 -5.06 10.71 10.01
CA TYR A 150 -4.78 11.43 8.76
C TYR A 150 -5.38 12.85 8.70
N GLU A 151 -5.96 13.37 9.78
CA GLU A 151 -6.78 14.59 9.75
C GLU A 151 -6.01 15.91 9.52
N SER A 152 -4.66 15.92 9.61
CA SER A 152 -3.90 17.19 9.51
C SER A 152 -2.44 17.06 9.07
N LEU A 153 -2.07 16.09 8.22
CA LEU A 153 -0.69 15.66 8.12
C LEU A 153 -0.01 15.99 6.78
N THR A 154 1.28 16.33 6.86
CA THR A 154 2.19 16.29 5.72
C THR A 154 2.55 14.83 5.40
N TRP A 155 3.01 14.56 4.18
CA TRP A 155 3.34 13.21 3.71
C TRP A 155 4.29 12.43 4.64
N ALA A 156 5.39 13.04 5.10
CA ALA A 156 6.33 12.39 6.03
C ALA A 156 5.68 11.97 7.35
N HIS A 157 4.71 12.74 7.83
CA HIS A 157 3.95 12.41 9.02
C HIS A 157 2.96 11.26 8.77
N GLY A 158 2.39 11.13 7.57
CA GLY A 158 1.46 10.06 7.22
C GLY A 158 2.06 8.67 7.40
N CYS A 159 3.20 8.39 6.77
CA CYS A 159 3.90 7.12 6.89
C CYS A 159 4.37 6.85 8.32
N LYS A 160 4.91 7.86 9.03
CA LYS A 160 5.34 7.72 10.42
C LYS A 160 4.17 7.43 11.35
N THR A 161 3.04 8.08 11.14
CA THR A 161 1.83 7.87 11.94
C THR A 161 1.26 6.48 11.71
N PHE A 162 1.21 6.01 10.46
CA PHE A 162 0.83 4.65 10.11
C PHE A 162 1.70 3.62 10.86
N ASN A 163 3.02 3.75 10.80
CA ASN A 163 3.95 2.90 11.54
C ASN A 163 3.66 2.90 13.03
N ASN A 164 3.56 4.08 13.64
CA ASN A 164 3.34 4.21 15.07
C ASN A 164 2.02 3.57 15.51
N LYS A 165 0.95 3.74 14.71
CA LYS A 165 -0.35 3.16 15.03
C LYS A 165 -0.35 1.64 14.96
N ILE A 166 0.27 1.05 13.94
CA ILE A 166 0.38 -0.41 13.85
C ILE A 166 1.20 -0.95 15.03
N ILE A 167 2.34 -0.32 15.34
CA ILE A 167 3.22 -0.76 16.43
C ILE A 167 2.53 -0.60 17.79
N GLN A 168 1.83 0.51 18.03
CA GLN A 168 1.09 0.75 19.27
C GLN A 168 -0.09 -0.20 19.49
N ASN A 169 -0.71 -0.64 18.40
CA ASN A 169 -1.88 -1.52 18.39
C ASN A 169 -1.52 -2.96 18.00
N MET A 170 -0.27 -3.38 18.26
CA MET A 170 0.21 -4.74 18.00
C MET A 170 -0.56 -5.74 18.86
N ASP A 171 -1.68 -6.21 18.32
CA ASP A 171 -2.49 -7.27 18.88
C ASP A 171 -2.32 -8.57 18.05
N SER A 172 -2.88 -9.65 18.55
CA SER A 172 -2.82 -10.98 17.92
C SER A 172 -3.51 -11.06 16.55
N ASP A 173 -4.24 -10.03 16.16
CA ASP A 173 -4.93 -9.94 14.86
C ASP A 173 -4.06 -9.29 13.76
N ILE A 174 -2.85 -8.82 14.10
CA ILE A 174 -1.87 -8.25 13.17
C ILE A 174 -0.77 -9.26 12.85
N ALA A 175 -0.57 -9.54 11.57
CA ALA A 175 0.53 -10.36 11.10
C ALA A 175 1.61 -9.50 10.42
N LEU A 176 2.82 -9.49 10.96
CA LEU A 176 3.95 -8.82 10.33
C LEU A 176 4.90 -9.85 9.69
N PHE A 177 5.25 -9.61 8.44
CA PHE A 177 6.18 -10.42 7.67
C PHE A 177 7.54 -9.74 7.59
N GLY A 178 8.62 -10.51 7.70
CA GLY A 178 9.97 -9.99 7.57
C GLY A 178 10.21 -9.29 6.23
N TYR A 179 11.23 -8.44 6.17
CA TYR A 179 11.57 -7.66 4.98
C TYR A 179 11.83 -8.54 3.73
N GLU A 180 12.24 -9.77 3.94
CA GLU A 180 12.51 -10.74 2.87
C GLU A 180 11.29 -11.09 2.01
N TYR A 181 10.08 -10.78 2.47
CA TYR A 181 8.84 -11.02 1.72
C TYR A 181 8.50 -9.89 0.74
N PHE A 182 8.66 -8.64 1.15
CA PHE A 182 8.13 -7.50 0.40
C PHE A 182 9.14 -6.36 0.15
N TYR A 183 10.25 -6.35 0.87
CA TYR A 183 11.22 -5.27 0.81
C TYR A 183 12.64 -5.81 0.69
N ASN A 184 12.91 -6.55 -0.38
CA ASN A 184 14.20 -7.15 -0.60
C ASN A 184 14.84 -6.63 -1.91
N ASN A 185 16.14 -6.42 -1.91
CA ASN A 185 16.90 -6.04 -3.10
C ASN A 185 17.24 -7.26 -3.98
N HIS A 186 17.04 -8.48 -3.48
CA HIS A 186 17.34 -9.71 -4.17
C HIS A 186 16.20 -10.71 -4.03
N ILE A 187 15.91 -11.44 -5.11
CA ILE A 187 14.89 -12.49 -5.09
C ILE A 187 15.42 -13.69 -4.30
N ASN A 188 14.65 -14.16 -3.34
CA ASN A 188 14.87 -15.39 -2.58
C ASN A 188 13.60 -16.27 -2.58
N ASP A 189 13.62 -17.35 -1.82
CA ASP A 189 12.52 -18.31 -1.72
C ASP A 189 11.26 -17.76 -1.04
N LYS A 190 11.37 -16.67 -0.30
CA LYS A 190 10.25 -16.00 0.39
C LYS A 190 9.70 -14.79 -0.36
N THR A 191 10.46 -14.20 -1.29
CA THR A 191 10.09 -12.93 -1.96
C THR A 191 8.75 -13.05 -2.70
N ILE A 192 7.80 -12.23 -2.32
CA ILE A 192 6.47 -12.09 -2.94
C ILE A 192 6.47 -10.95 -3.93
N VAL A 193 6.99 -9.78 -3.53
CA VAL A 193 7.27 -8.66 -4.42
C VAL A 193 8.69 -8.18 -4.23
N LEU A 194 9.25 -7.62 -5.29
CA LEU A 194 10.52 -6.91 -5.27
C LEU A 194 10.22 -5.41 -5.40
N HIS A 195 10.53 -4.66 -4.37
CA HIS A 195 10.41 -3.21 -4.42
C HIS A 195 11.65 -2.64 -5.11
N ASP A 196 11.49 -2.19 -6.36
CA ASP A 196 12.57 -1.62 -7.14
C ASP A 196 12.79 -0.15 -6.78
N VAL A 197 13.58 0.07 -5.72
CA VAL A 197 13.90 1.41 -5.22
C VAL A 197 14.62 2.27 -6.28
N GLU A 198 15.38 1.67 -7.20
CA GLU A 198 16.02 2.40 -8.27
C GLU A 198 15.03 2.84 -9.34
N ALA A 199 14.09 2.00 -9.73
CA ALA A 199 13.01 2.40 -10.61
C ALA A 199 12.15 3.49 -9.97
N THR A 200 11.87 3.40 -8.68
CA THR A 200 11.18 4.45 -7.93
C THR A 200 11.95 5.78 -7.96
N ARG A 201 13.28 5.76 -7.84
CA ARG A 201 14.11 6.98 -7.91
C ARG A 201 14.16 7.58 -9.30
N LEU A 202 14.18 6.78 -10.36
CA LEU A 202 14.30 7.24 -11.75
C LEU A 202 12.96 7.76 -12.30
N PHE A 203 11.84 7.22 -11.81
CA PHE A 203 10.49 7.49 -12.32
C PHE A 203 9.56 8.05 -11.26
N SER A 204 10.13 8.45 -10.10
CA SER A 204 9.31 9.02 -9.04
C SER A 204 8.64 10.30 -9.54
N TRP A 205 7.36 10.37 -9.33
CA TRP A 205 6.50 11.53 -9.48
C TRP A 205 6.86 12.66 -8.51
N VAL A 206 7.92 12.49 -7.70
CA VAL A 206 8.55 13.52 -6.88
C VAL A 206 9.56 14.24 -7.74
N ASP A 207 9.13 15.25 -8.49
CA ASP A 207 10.02 16.12 -9.28
C ASP A 207 10.88 17.04 -8.40
N ASP A 208 10.62 17.11 -7.10
CA ASP A 208 11.34 17.97 -6.18
C ASP A 208 12.58 17.29 -5.59
N VAL A 209 13.75 17.70 -6.09
CA VAL A 209 15.07 17.21 -5.65
C VAL A 209 15.32 17.42 -4.15
N ASN A 210 14.65 18.37 -3.51
CA ASN A 210 14.80 18.67 -2.09
C ASN A 210 14.10 17.65 -1.19
N LEU A 211 13.04 17.03 -1.65
CA LEU A 211 12.32 15.96 -0.92
C LEU A 211 13.05 14.62 -0.99
N ARG A 212 13.97 14.43 -1.94
CA ARG A 212 14.78 13.21 -2.06
C ARG A 212 15.82 13.05 -0.94
N LYS A 213 16.08 14.11 -0.17
CA LYS A 213 17.06 14.10 0.94
C LYS A 213 16.50 13.62 2.27
N GLU A 214 15.19 13.44 2.37
CA GLU A 214 14.51 13.01 3.60
C GLU A 214 14.10 11.52 3.58
N TRP A 215 14.62 10.73 2.62
CA TRP A 215 14.38 9.29 2.48
C TRP A 215 15.55 8.46 3.03
#